data_23d89ca2c16be5aecb08213ac647d4d7
#
_entry.id   23d89ca2c16be5aecb08213ac647d4d7
#
_cell.length_a   1.000
_cell.length_b   1.000
_cell.length_c   1.000
_cell.angle_alpha   90.00
_cell.angle_beta   90.00
_cell.angle_gamma   90.00
#
_symmetry.space_group_name_H-M   'P 1'
#
loop_
_entity.id
_entity.type
_entity.pdbx_description
1 polymer ?
#
loop_
_entity_poly.entity_id
_entity_poly.type
_entity_poly.pdbx_seq_one_letter_code
_entity_poly.pdbx_strand_id
1 'polypeptide(L)'
;RKIHPSPKPPQLMRDIIKFFTKENEHILDYFMGVGGTLLGASLSNRNALGIDLSSKFISAYKKANKELKLKEQTTIKGDCLDVLKNKKLIEEYLNNKKFSLIAIDPPYGDMMNREKTGEAIKKNQSTDATPFTKNKKDLGNMNWSEFRENFIETIKYSMPYLKDRGHYVVFIKDLQPKEGKTNLLHSDLIEEINKIEGLNYIGMKIWVDESINLYPYGYPHSFVSNQLHQYIMFFRKKLKK
;
A
#
# COMPACT_ATOMS: atom_id res chain seq x y z
N ARG A 1 -13.68 -7.90 0.76
CA ARG A 1 -13.63 -7.55 2.20
C ARG A 1 -13.59 -8.77 3.14
N LYS A 2 -14.08 -9.96 2.75
CA LYS A 2 -14.00 -11.17 3.61
C LYS A 2 -12.58 -11.73 3.77
N ILE A 3 -11.67 -11.43 2.83
CA ILE A 3 -10.31 -12.00 2.80
C ILE A 3 -9.26 -10.97 3.21
N HIS A 4 -9.44 -9.70 2.80
CA HIS A 4 -8.56 -8.57 3.11
C HIS A 4 -9.39 -7.41 3.69
N PRO A 5 -8.97 -6.78 4.79
CA PRO A 5 -9.79 -5.79 5.49
C PRO A 5 -9.98 -4.49 4.69
N SER A 6 -9.00 -4.10 3.90
CA SER A 6 -9.01 -2.83 3.15
C SER A 6 -8.41 -2.98 1.74
N PRO A 7 -9.09 -3.73 0.83
CA PRO A 7 -8.58 -3.86 -0.53
C PRO A 7 -8.77 -2.56 -1.30
N LYS A 8 -7.78 -2.16 -2.09
CA LYS A 8 -7.93 -1.04 -3.03
C LYS A 8 -8.81 -1.45 -4.21
N PRO A 9 -9.79 -0.62 -4.60
CA PRO A 9 -10.60 -0.87 -5.78
C PRO A 9 -9.74 -0.92 -7.05
N PRO A 10 -9.87 -1.95 -7.90
CA PRO A 10 -9.10 -2.04 -9.15
C PRO A 10 -9.30 -0.84 -10.08
N GLN A 11 -10.49 -0.24 -10.07
CA GLN A 11 -10.80 0.95 -10.86
C GLN A 11 -9.98 2.17 -10.41
N LEU A 12 -9.88 2.40 -9.10
CA LEU A 12 -9.04 3.46 -8.54
C LEU A 12 -7.58 3.26 -8.96
N MET A 13 -7.08 2.02 -8.83
CA MET A 13 -5.70 1.72 -9.21
C MET A 13 -5.49 1.87 -10.72
N ARG A 14 -6.44 1.44 -11.56
CA ARG A 14 -6.42 1.66 -13.01
C ARG A 14 -6.26 3.15 -13.35
N ASP A 15 -7.03 4.02 -12.71
CA ASP A 15 -7.04 5.45 -13.01
C ASP A 15 -5.72 6.11 -12.59
N ILE A 16 -5.17 5.74 -11.43
CA ILE A 16 -3.83 6.17 -10.99
C ILE A 16 -2.75 5.68 -11.96
N ILE A 17 -2.80 4.40 -12.33
CA ILE A 17 -1.84 3.79 -13.26
C ILE A 17 -1.87 4.49 -14.61
N LYS A 18 -3.05 4.74 -15.17
CA LYS A 18 -3.20 5.45 -16.46
C LYS A 18 -2.66 6.88 -16.38
N PHE A 19 -2.81 7.54 -15.24
CA PHE A 19 -2.33 8.91 -15.07
C PHE A 19 -0.79 9.02 -15.11
N PHE A 20 -0.09 8.02 -14.54
CA PHE A 20 1.37 8.06 -14.39
C PHE A 20 2.14 7.22 -15.42
N THR A 21 1.48 6.39 -16.20
CA THR A 21 2.14 5.43 -17.10
C THR A 21 1.50 5.37 -18.48
N LYS A 22 2.28 4.87 -19.44
CA LYS A 22 1.81 4.50 -20.77
C LYS A 22 1.53 2.99 -20.86
N GLU A 23 0.83 2.55 -21.92
CA GLU A 23 0.59 1.13 -22.18
C GLU A 23 1.90 0.35 -22.25
N ASN A 24 1.85 -0.90 -21.84
CA ASN A 24 2.98 -1.83 -21.77
C ASN A 24 4.11 -1.45 -20.79
N GLU A 25 4.01 -0.33 -20.08
CA GLU A 25 4.96 0.02 -19.02
C GLU A 25 4.80 -0.90 -17.78
N HIS A 26 5.84 -0.96 -16.95
CA HIS A 26 5.95 -1.84 -15.81
C HIS A 26 5.65 -1.12 -14.50
N ILE A 27 4.91 -1.79 -13.64
CA ILE A 27 4.46 -1.31 -12.33
C ILE A 27 4.91 -2.29 -11.27
N LEU A 28 5.30 -1.77 -10.10
CA LEU A 28 5.62 -2.58 -8.93
C LEU A 28 4.66 -2.26 -7.79
N ASP A 29 4.16 -3.33 -7.16
CA ASP A 29 3.46 -3.26 -5.88
C ASP A 29 4.00 -4.36 -4.95
N TYR A 30 4.83 -3.98 -4.00
CA TYR A 30 5.45 -4.93 -3.09
C TYR A 30 4.70 -5.08 -1.74
N PHE A 31 3.46 -4.58 -1.68
CA PHE A 31 2.45 -4.87 -0.67
C PHE A 31 1.12 -5.18 -1.35
N MET A 32 1.14 -6.09 -2.33
CA MET A 32 0.03 -6.26 -3.27
C MET A 32 -1.30 -6.68 -2.65
N GLY A 33 -1.29 -7.25 -1.44
CA GLY A 33 -2.49 -7.77 -0.81
C GLY A 33 -3.28 -8.68 -1.76
N VAL A 34 -4.56 -8.40 -1.92
CA VAL A 34 -5.44 -9.13 -2.85
C VAL A 34 -5.39 -8.60 -4.30
N GLY A 35 -4.37 -7.81 -4.64
CA GLY A 35 -4.00 -7.47 -6.02
C GLY A 35 -4.80 -6.35 -6.68
N GLY A 36 -5.28 -5.36 -5.93
CA GLY A 36 -5.96 -4.21 -6.51
C GLY A 36 -5.14 -3.50 -7.60
N THR A 37 -3.84 -3.29 -7.34
CA THR A 37 -2.90 -2.71 -8.30
C THR A 37 -2.71 -3.58 -9.53
N LEU A 38 -2.57 -4.90 -9.34
CA LEU A 38 -2.36 -5.84 -10.43
C LEU A 38 -3.57 -5.93 -11.35
N LEU A 39 -4.77 -5.99 -10.77
CA LEU A 39 -6.03 -5.94 -11.54
C LEU A 39 -6.16 -4.60 -12.27
N GLY A 40 -5.81 -3.48 -11.63
CA GLY A 40 -5.78 -2.15 -12.26
C GLY A 40 -4.81 -2.07 -13.44
N ALA A 41 -3.63 -2.72 -13.32
CA ALA A 41 -2.66 -2.82 -14.40
C ALA A 41 -3.21 -3.62 -15.59
N SER A 42 -3.85 -4.77 -15.33
CA SER A 42 -4.50 -5.57 -16.37
C SER A 42 -5.62 -4.82 -17.07
N LEU A 43 -6.47 -4.10 -16.31
CA LEU A 43 -7.55 -3.25 -16.85
C LEU A 43 -7.07 -2.09 -17.71
N SER A 44 -5.78 -1.80 -17.70
CA SER A 44 -5.18 -0.66 -18.40
C SER A 44 -4.06 -1.03 -19.37
N ASN A 45 -3.89 -2.30 -19.70
CA ASN A 45 -2.85 -2.82 -20.59
C ASN A 45 -1.43 -2.49 -20.11
N ARG A 46 -1.17 -2.61 -18.80
CA ARG A 46 0.16 -2.46 -18.20
C ARG A 46 0.63 -3.81 -17.67
N ASN A 47 1.94 -3.91 -17.43
CA ASN A 47 2.55 -5.08 -16.80
C ASN A 47 2.83 -4.79 -15.33
N ALA A 48 2.52 -5.70 -14.43
CA ALA A 48 2.76 -5.49 -13.01
C ALA A 48 3.48 -6.66 -12.36
N LEU A 49 4.35 -6.34 -11.40
CA LEU A 49 4.91 -7.28 -10.44
C LEU A 49 4.31 -7.00 -9.08
N GLY A 50 3.71 -8.02 -8.48
CA GLY A 50 3.21 -7.97 -7.11
C GLY A 50 4.02 -8.84 -6.17
N ILE A 51 4.30 -8.35 -4.98
CA ILE A 51 4.97 -9.10 -3.92
C ILE A 51 4.08 -9.10 -2.69
N ASP A 52 3.95 -10.25 -2.03
CA ASP A 52 3.22 -10.36 -0.76
C ASP A 52 3.75 -11.53 0.08
N LEU A 53 3.73 -11.37 1.41
CA LEU A 53 4.05 -12.42 2.37
C LEU A 53 3.01 -13.55 2.38
N SER A 54 1.74 -13.21 2.08
CA SER A 54 0.59 -14.07 2.26
C SER A 54 0.23 -14.83 0.98
N SER A 55 0.47 -16.13 0.97
CA SER A 55 -0.05 -16.99 -0.12
C SER A 55 -1.57 -16.94 -0.25
N LYS A 56 -2.29 -16.68 0.85
CA LYS A 56 -3.75 -16.51 0.85
C LYS A 56 -4.17 -15.30 0.03
N PHE A 57 -3.46 -14.18 0.14
CA PHE A 57 -3.76 -12.96 -0.62
C PHE A 57 -3.43 -13.14 -2.10
N ILE A 58 -2.28 -13.74 -2.42
CA ILE A 58 -1.91 -14.07 -3.80
C ILE A 58 -2.94 -15.01 -4.45
N SER A 59 -3.40 -16.03 -3.73
CA SER A 59 -4.45 -16.94 -4.23
C SER A 59 -5.77 -16.22 -4.46
N ALA A 60 -6.14 -15.27 -3.59
CA ALA A 60 -7.34 -14.45 -3.75
C ALA A 60 -7.25 -13.56 -5.00
N TYR A 61 -6.08 -12.94 -5.25
CA TYR A 61 -5.82 -12.20 -6.48
C TYR A 61 -6.02 -13.09 -7.72
N LYS A 62 -5.36 -14.25 -7.76
CA LYS A 62 -5.46 -15.17 -8.91
C LYS A 62 -6.89 -15.60 -9.19
N LYS A 63 -7.66 -15.90 -8.13
CA LYS A 63 -9.08 -16.21 -8.26
C LYS A 63 -9.87 -15.05 -8.85
N ALA A 64 -9.73 -13.85 -8.31
CA ALA A 64 -10.41 -12.65 -8.82
C ALA A 64 -10.02 -12.33 -10.27
N ASN A 65 -8.73 -12.44 -10.60
CA ASN A 65 -8.22 -12.22 -11.95
C ASN A 65 -8.87 -13.19 -12.96
N LYS A 66 -8.97 -14.49 -12.60
CA LYS A 66 -9.61 -15.51 -13.42
C LYS A 66 -11.10 -15.23 -13.61
N GLU A 67 -11.82 -14.87 -12.53
CA GLU A 67 -13.24 -14.53 -12.59
C GLU A 67 -13.52 -13.32 -13.50
N LEU A 68 -12.63 -12.34 -13.47
CA LEU A 68 -12.71 -11.13 -14.30
C LEU A 68 -12.17 -11.36 -15.74
N LYS A 69 -11.62 -12.53 -16.04
CA LYS A 69 -11.02 -12.89 -17.34
C LYS A 69 -9.94 -11.89 -17.79
N LEU A 70 -9.15 -11.39 -16.84
CA LEU A 70 -8.07 -10.44 -17.10
C LEU A 70 -6.74 -11.16 -17.35
N LYS A 71 -5.79 -10.47 -18.01
CA LYS A 71 -4.40 -10.93 -18.10
C LYS A 71 -3.81 -11.09 -16.71
N GLU A 72 -3.31 -12.28 -16.36
CA GLU A 72 -2.65 -12.50 -15.09
C GLU A 72 -1.31 -11.77 -15.04
N GLN A 73 -1.06 -11.07 -13.95
CA GLN A 73 0.19 -10.37 -13.68
C GLN A 73 1.13 -11.26 -12.85
N THR A 74 2.42 -10.95 -12.88
CA THR A 74 3.43 -11.73 -12.14
C THR A 74 3.31 -11.48 -10.63
N THR A 75 3.39 -12.56 -9.85
CA THR A 75 3.35 -12.48 -8.39
C THR A 75 4.51 -13.25 -7.77
N ILE A 76 5.12 -12.70 -6.73
CA ILE A 76 6.17 -13.34 -5.93
C ILE A 76 5.68 -13.43 -4.48
N LYS A 77 5.71 -14.64 -3.92
CA LYS A 77 5.51 -14.84 -2.49
C LYS A 77 6.84 -14.64 -1.77
N GLY A 78 6.90 -13.65 -0.90
CA GLY A 78 8.11 -13.38 -0.12
C GLY A 78 8.02 -12.11 0.72
N ASP A 79 9.01 -11.93 1.56
CA ASP A 79 9.25 -10.66 2.23
C ASP A 79 9.68 -9.62 1.21
N CYS A 80 9.10 -8.43 1.26
CA CYS A 80 9.37 -7.38 0.27
C CYS A 80 10.83 -6.94 0.27
N LEU A 81 11.47 -6.82 1.45
CA LEU A 81 12.89 -6.46 1.55
C LEU A 81 13.80 -7.55 0.96
N ASP A 82 13.53 -8.81 1.31
CA ASP A 82 14.31 -9.93 0.78
C ASP A 82 14.22 -10.01 -0.75
N VAL A 83 13.01 -9.83 -1.29
CA VAL A 83 12.78 -9.85 -2.74
C VAL A 83 13.42 -8.64 -3.42
N LEU A 84 13.29 -7.44 -2.86
CA LEU A 84 13.89 -6.21 -3.43
C LEU A 84 15.42 -6.22 -3.39
N LYS A 85 16.02 -6.88 -2.40
CA LYS A 85 17.47 -7.11 -2.32
C LYS A 85 17.96 -8.14 -3.34
N ASN A 86 17.11 -9.05 -3.79
CA ASN A 86 17.45 -10.02 -4.81
C ASN A 86 17.42 -9.39 -6.21
N LYS A 87 18.51 -8.69 -6.54
CA LYS A 87 18.67 -7.96 -7.79
C LYS A 87 18.43 -8.84 -9.02
N LYS A 88 18.95 -10.07 -9.02
CA LYS A 88 18.79 -11.02 -10.13
C LYS A 88 17.33 -11.29 -10.44
N LEU A 89 16.52 -11.55 -9.40
CA LEU A 89 15.10 -11.86 -9.55
C LEU A 89 14.29 -10.69 -10.16
N ILE A 90 14.56 -9.46 -9.71
CA ILE A 90 13.87 -8.27 -10.22
C ILE A 90 14.32 -7.94 -11.64
N GLU A 91 15.62 -8.03 -11.93
CA GLU A 91 16.18 -7.75 -13.26
C GLU A 91 15.73 -8.79 -14.31
N GLU A 92 15.59 -10.05 -13.91
CA GLU A 92 15.04 -11.10 -14.76
C GLU A 92 13.59 -10.79 -15.16
N TYR A 93 12.75 -10.39 -14.20
CA TYR A 93 11.38 -9.94 -14.51
C TYR A 93 11.38 -8.72 -15.43
N LEU A 94 12.22 -7.74 -15.17
CA LEU A 94 12.24 -6.47 -15.91
C LEU A 94 12.82 -6.61 -17.32
N ASN A 95 13.66 -7.60 -17.60
CA ASN A 95 14.30 -7.81 -18.88
C ASN A 95 14.85 -6.50 -19.49
N ASN A 96 15.79 -5.87 -18.80
CA ASN A 96 16.42 -4.57 -19.13
C ASN A 96 15.48 -3.34 -19.11
N LYS A 97 14.24 -3.49 -18.66
CA LYS A 97 13.31 -2.38 -18.46
C LYS A 97 13.41 -1.83 -17.03
N LYS A 98 12.61 -0.83 -16.75
CA LYS A 98 12.45 -0.24 -15.40
C LYS A 98 10.97 -0.11 -15.09
N PHE A 99 10.63 -0.06 -13.80
CA PHE A 99 9.29 0.33 -13.39
C PHE A 99 9.07 1.81 -13.69
N SER A 100 7.91 2.13 -14.25
CA SER A 100 7.48 3.52 -14.47
C SER A 100 6.74 4.07 -13.25
N LEU A 101 6.13 3.18 -12.52
CA LEU A 101 5.35 3.46 -11.31
C LEU A 101 5.63 2.38 -10.27
N ILE A 102 5.86 2.82 -9.04
CA ILE A 102 5.75 1.97 -7.85
C ILE A 102 4.54 2.49 -7.08
N ALA A 103 3.52 1.65 -6.90
CA ALA A 103 2.28 2.02 -6.22
C ALA A 103 2.00 1.03 -5.10
N ILE A 104 2.00 1.51 -3.86
CA ILE A 104 1.97 0.67 -2.67
C ILE A 104 0.96 1.17 -1.62
N ASP A 105 0.36 0.21 -0.94
CA ASP A 105 -0.48 0.42 0.24
C ASP A 105 0.08 -0.42 1.40
N PRO A 106 1.10 0.08 2.12
CA PRO A 106 1.75 -0.69 3.17
C PRO A 106 0.80 -0.93 4.36
N PRO A 107 1.01 -1.96 5.18
CA PRO A 107 0.40 -2.01 6.49
C PRO A 107 0.95 -0.85 7.33
N TYR A 108 0.10 -0.22 8.15
CA TYR A 108 0.48 0.98 8.91
C TYR A 108 0.99 0.63 10.30
N GLY A 109 2.00 -0.22 10.41
CA GLY A 109 2.49 -0.75 11.66
C GLY A 109 1.41 -1.59 12.38
N ASP A 110 1.42 -1.60 13.70
CA ASP A 110 0.55 -2.40 14.55
C ASP A 110 -0.96 -2.02 14.53
N MET A 111 -1.38 -1.23 13.55
CA MET A 111 -2.75 -0.73 13.47
C MET A 111 -3.80 -1.84 13.51
N MET A 112 -3.53 -2.95 12.85
CA MET A 112 -4.44 -4.10 12.80
C MET A 112 -4.34 -5.00 14.03
N ASN A 113 -3.38 -4.77 14.91
CA ASN A 113 -3.20 -5.48 16.17
C ASN A 113 -3.97 -4.82 17.34
N ARG A 114 -4.76 -3.79 17.02
CA ARG A 114 -5.60 -3.10 18.02
C ARG A 114 -6.97 -3.76 18.09
N GLU A 115 -7.52 -3.81 19.29
CA GLU A 115 -8.90 -4.23 19.48
C GLU A 115 -9.85 -3.33 18.70
N LYS A 116 -10.85 -3.95 18.09
CA LYS A 116 -11.91 -3.24 17.40
C LYS A 116 -12.84 -2.59 18.40
N THR A 117 -13.28 -1.39 18.11
CA THR A 117 -14.20 -0.62 18.95
C THR A 117 -15.43 -0.16 18.16
N GLY A 118 -16.40 0.44 18.82
CA GLY A 118 -17.52 1.10 18.17
C GLY A 118 -18.45 0.14 17.44
N GLU A 119 -18.37 0.08 16.12
CA GLU A 119 -19.35 -0.68 15.31
C GLU A 119 -19.30 -2.19 15.54
N ALA A 120 -18.12 -2.76 15.82
CA ALA A 120 -17.97 -4.17 16.13
C ALA A 120 -18.71 -4.53 17.43
N ILE A 121 -18.63 -3.69 18.45
CA ILE A 121 -19.33 -3.84 19.72
C ILE A 121 -20.85 -3.73 19.48
N LYS A 122 -21.30 -2.72 18.74
CA LYS A 122 -22.71 -2.51 18.42
C LYS A 122 -23.34 -3.67 17.65
N LYS A 123 -22.55 -4.32 16.79
CA LYS A 123 -23.00 -5.47 15.99
C LYS A 123 -22.76 -6.82 16.68
N ASN A 124 -22.35 -6.81 17.93
CA ASN A 124 -22.03 -8.04 18.70
C ASN A 124 -21.02 -8.95 17.97
N GLN A 125 -20.03 -8.33 17.30
CA GLN A 125 -18.95 -9.02 16.57
C GLN A 125 -17.71 -9.11 17.46
N SER A 126 -16.82 -10.06 17.15
CA SER A 126 -15.53 -10.15 17.84
C SER A 126 -14.77 -8.83 17.76
N THR A 127 -14.29 -8.35 18.90
CA THR A 127 -13.42 -7.18 19.04
C THR A 127 -11.95 -7.53 18.92
N ASP A 128 -11.61 -8.81 18.73
CA ASP A 128 -10.22 -9.26 18.65
C ASP A 128 -9.46 -8.56 17.52
N ALA A 129 -8.19 -8.32 17.78
CA ALA A 129 -7.26 -7.85 16.75
C ALA A 129 -7.16 -8.87 15.59
N THR A 130 -7.08 -8.36 14.37
CA THR A 130 -6.97 -9.21 13.16
C THR A 130 -5.77 -8.77 12.34
N PRO A 131 -4.53 -9.17 12.74
CA PRO A 131 -3.33 -8.86 11.98
C PRO A 131 -3.40 -9.46 10.57
N PHE A 132 -2.71 -8.85 9.61
CA PHE A 132 -2.64 -9.36 8.24
C PHE A 132 -2.00 -10.75 8.17
N THR A 133 -0.89 -10.91 8.88
CA THR A 133 -0.21 -12.21 9.06
C THR A 133 0.33 -12.34 10.49
N LYS A 134 0.78 -13.56 10.86
CA LYS A 134 1.51 -13.80 12.11
C LYS A 134 3.05 -13.77 11.90
N ASN A 135 3.51 -13.38 10.72
CA ASN A 135 4.93 -13.35 10.41
C ASN A 135 5.60 -12.16 11.12
N LYS A 136 6.73 -12.40 11.77
CA LYS A 136 7.52 -11.34 12.43
C LYS A 136 8.09 -10.30 11.44
N LYS A 137 8.26 -10.67 10.16
CA LYS A 137 8.70 -9.76 9.09
C LYS A 137 7.57 -8.89 8.53
N ASP A 138 6.32 -9.14 8.94
CA ASP A 138 5.20 -8.32 8.53
C ASP A 138 5.28 -6.94 9.19
N LEU A 139 5.43 -5.90 8.38
CA LEU A 139 5.47 -4.51 8.85
C LEU A 139 4.20 -4.14 9.64
N GLY A 140 3.09 -4.85 9.41
CA GLY A 140 1.85 -4.70 10.15
C GLY A 140 1.89 -5.18 11.61
N ASN A 141 2.98 -5.85 12.02
CA ASN A 141 3.20 -6.29 13.40
C ASN A 141 4.22 -5.42 14.15
N MET A 142 4.80 -4.42 13.48
CA MET A 142 5.83 -3.54 14.02
C MET A 142 5.21 -2.30 14.68
N ASN A 143 5.85 -1.77 15.73
CA ASN A 143 5.47 -0.47 16.23
C ASN A 143 5.77 0.63 15.18
N TRP A 144 5.27 1.86 15.41
CA TRP A 144 5.38 2.92 14.40
C TRP A 144 6.82 3.30 14.04
N SER A 145 7.75 3.29 15.00
CA SER A 145 9.17 3.58 14.73
C SER A 145 9.82 2.51 13.87
N GLU A 146 9.67 1.25 14.30
CA GLU A 146 10.17 0.09 13.55
C GLU A 146 9.57 0.00 12.15
N PHE A 147 8.26 0.27 12.03
CA PHE A 147 7.58 0.33 10.74
C PHE A 147 8.23 1.37 9.83
N ARG A 148 8.42 2.62 10.30
CA ARG A 148 9.02 3.69 9.49
C ARG A 148 10.40 3.32 8.99
N GLU A 149 11.26 2.84 9.86
CA GLU A 149 12.63 2.44 9.50
C GLU A 149 12.63 1.38 8.40
N ASN A 150 11.89 0.28 8.61
CA ASN A 150 11.80 -0.80 7.64
C ASN A 150 11.11 -0.35 6.34
N PHE A 151 10.07 0.47 6.43
CA PHE A 151 9.38 0.99 5.26
C PHE A 151 10.29 1.86 4.39
N ILE A 152 11.07 2.76 5.00
CA ILE A 152 12.06 3.58 4.28
C ILE A 152 13.11 2.71 3.59
N GLU A 153 13.54 1.62 4.22
CA GLU A 153 14.45 0.67 3.58
C GLU A 153 13.82 0.02 2.34
N THR A 154 12.52 -0.35 2.37
CA THR A 154 11.87 -0.88 1.16
C THR A 154 11.90 0.12 0.00
N ILE A 155 11.70 1.40 0.29
CA ILE A 155 11.76 2.45 -0.72
C ILE A 155 13.18 2.56 -1.29
N LYS A 156 14.22 2.63 -0.44
CA LYS A 156 15.62 2.70 -0.87
C LYS A 156 15.99 1.52 -1.78
N TYR A 157 15.62 0.29 -1.41
CA TYR A 157 15.91 -0.90 -2.22
C TYR A 157 15.11 -0.98 -3.52
N SER A 158 13.96 -0.35 -3.60
CA SER A 158 13.15 -0.32 -4.82
C SER A 158 13.56 0.80 -5.80
N MET A 159 14.19 1.88 -5.30
CA MET A 159 14.61 3.03 -6.11
C MET A 159 15.50 2.71 -7.32
N PRO A 160 16.45 1.76 -7.25
CA PRO A 160 17.27 1.39 -8.41
C PRO A 160 16.47 0.84 -9.58
N TYR A 161 15.30 0.24 -9.31
CA TYR A 161 14.42 -0.36 -10.32
C TYR A 161 13.43 0.63 -10.92
N LEU A 162 13.22 1.79 -10.29
CA LEU A 162 12.37 2.86 -10.82
C LEU A 162 13.13 3.64 -11.88
N LYS A 163 12.50 3.89 -13.03
CA LYS A 163 13.09 4.73 -14.09
C LYS A 163 13.27 6.17 -13.62
N ASP A 164 14.20 6.90 -14.25
CA ASP A 164 14.31 8.33 -14.03
C ASP A 164 13.00 9.03 -14.41
N ARG A 165 12.62 10.03 -13.64
CA ARG A 165 11.29 10.69 -13.70
C ARG A 165 10.10 9.75 -13.45
N GLY A 166 10.33 8.50 -13.03
CA GLY A 166 9.29 7.58 -12.61
C GLY A 166 8.61 8.05 -11.31
N HIS A 167 7.43 7.53 -11.06
CA HIS A 167 6.60 7.96 -9.94
C HIS A 167 6.51 6.90 -8.85
N TYR A 168 6.36 7.41 -7.65
CA TYR A 168 6.10 6.60 -6.46
C TYR A 168 4.78 7.04 -5.85
N VAL A 169 3.87 6.11 -5.62
CA VAL A 169 2.55 6.38 -5.04
C VAL A 169 2.42 5.57 -3.77
N VAL A 170 2.16 6.25 -2.65
CA VAL A 170 2.00 5.64 -1.34
C VAL A 170 0.63 5.98 -0.79
N PHE A 171 -0.14 4.95 -0.48
CA PHE A 171 -1.38 5.11 0.26
C PHE A 171 -1.10 5.09 1.76
N ILE A 172 -1.74 5.96 2.49
CA ILE A 172 -1.69 5.99 3.96
C ILE A 172 -3.00 6.54 4.53
N LYS A 173 -3.32 6.13 5.72
CA LYS A 173 -4.43 6.66 6.50
C LYS A 173 -3.90 7.07 7.87
N ASP A 174 -4.26 8.27 8.32
CA ASP A 174 -3.97 8.67 9.68
C ASP A 174 -4.78 7.83 10.66
N LEU A 175 -4.24 7.64 11.83
CA LEU A 175 -4.94 6.94 12.91
C LEU A 175 -5.69 7.95 13.78
N GLN A 176 -6.80 7.50 14.35
CA GLN A 176 -7.47 8.27 15.37
C GLN A 176 -6.52 8.51 16.55
N PRO A 177 -6.44 9.76 17.06
CA PRO A 177 -5.63 10.07 18.23
C PRO A 177 -6.08 9.22 19.43
N LYS A 178 -5.13 8.67 20.16
CA LYS A 178 -5.36 8.04 21.47
C LYS A 178 -4.56 8.78 22.52
N GLU A 179 -5.16 8.99 23.70
CA GLU A 179 -4.47 9.56 24.87
C GLU A 179 -3.80 10.93 24.60
N GLY A 180 -4.44 11.78 23.79
CA GLY A 180 -3.93 13.11 23.48
C GLY A 180 -2.74 13.14 22.53
N LYS A 181 -2.33 12.00 21.96
CA LYS A 181 -1.27 11.92 20.94
C LYS A 181 -1.84 12.12 19.56
N THR A 182 -1.26 13.01 18.80
CA THR A 182 -1.57 13.22 17.38
C THR A 182 -0.88 12.13 16.54
N ASN A 183 -1.62 11.50 15.65
CA ASN A 183 -1.10 10.48 14.73
C ASN A 183 -1.22 10.98 13.28
N LEU A 184 -0.29 11.83 12.88
CA LEU A 184 -0.19 12.39 11.51
C LEU A 184 0.73 11.53 10.65
N LEU A 185 0.33 10.27 10.41
CA LEU A 185 1.17 9.28 9.72
C LEU A 185 1.58 9.72 8.31
N HIS A 186 0.67 10.38 7.59
CA HIS A 186 0.96 10.89 6.26
C HIS A 186 2.05 11.96 6.28
N SER A 187 2.02 12.88 7.25
CA SER A 187 3.02 13.94 7.40
C SER A 187 4.39 13.36 7.74
N ASP A 188 4.44 12.46 8.73
CA ASP A 188 5.67 11.77 9.13
C ASP A 188 6.31 11.04 7.93
N LEU A 189 5.51 10.33 7.14
CA LEU A 189 6.03 9.61 5.98
C LEU A 189 6.46 10.55 4.85
N ILE A 190 5.78 11.68 4.62
CA ILE A 190 6.23 12.68 3.65
C ILE A 190 7.62 13.19 4.01
N GLU A 191 7.84 13.55 5.28
CA GLU A 191 9.13 14.02 5.75
C GLU A 191 10.23 12.96 5.57
N GLU A 192 9.98 11.73 6.01
CA GLU A 192 10.97 10.65 5.92
C GLU A 192 11.28 10.26 4.48
N ILE A 193 10.28 10.12 3.63
CA ILE A 193 10.47 9.76 2.22
C ILE A 193 11.20 10.89 1.47
N ASN A 194 10.89 12.16 1.79
CA ASN A 194 11.53 13.30 1.13
C ASN A 194 13.00 13.47 1.50
N LYS A 195 13.49 12.82 2.58
CA LYS A 195 14.91 12.74 2.92
C LYS A 195 15.67 11.74 2.02
N ILE A 196 14.96 10.86 1.31
CA ILE A 196 15.61 9.89 0.41
C ILE A 196 16.17 10.64 -0.80
N GLU A 197 17.48 10.55 -0.99
CA GLU A 197 18.15 11.18 -2.12
C GLU A 197 17.54 10.71 -3.46
N GLY A 198 17.24 11.65 -4.32
CA GLY A 198 16.69 11.37 -5.64
C GLY A 198 15.19 11.15 -5.69
N LEU A 199 14.46 11.29 -4.58
CA LEU A 199 12.99 11.19 -4.54
C LEU A 199 12.40 12.48 -3.97
N ASN A 200 11.46 13.11 -4.66
CA ASN A 200 10.81 14.34 -4.21
C ASN A 200 9.30 14.15 -4.07
N TYR A 201 8.75 14.65 -3.00
CA TYR A 201 7.32 14.82 -2.87
C TYR A 201 6.79 15.84 -3.90
N ILE A 202 5.72 15.48 -4.60
CA ILE A 202 5.11 16.33 -5.65
C ILE A 202 3.63 16.63 -5.41
N GLY A 203 3.06 16.15 -4.33
CA GLY A 203 1.68 16.43 -3.94
C GLY A 203 0.92 15.19 -3.48
N MET A 204 -0.36 15.37 -3.17
CA MET A 204 -1.24 14.29 -2.75
C MET A 204 -2.66 14.47 -3.30
N LYS A 205 -3.42 13.38 -3.26
CA LYS A 205 -4.88 13.39 -3.41
C LYS A 205 -5.51 12.72 -2.19
N ILE A 206 -6.77 13.03 -1.96
CA ILE A 206 -7.58 12.40 -0.92
C ILE A 206 -8.56 11.47 -1.63
N TRP A 207 -8.53 10.19 -1.22
CA TRP A 207 -9.53 9.23 -1.61
C TRP A 207 -10.52 9.03 -0.47
N VAL A 208 -11.79 9.33 -0.72
CA VAL A 208 -12.89 9.16 0.25
C VAL A 208 -13.57 7.82 -0.02
N ASP A 209 -13.70 6.99 1.01
CA ASP A 209 -14.48 5.75 0.95
C ASP A 209 -15.93 6.04 1.38
N GLU A 210 -16.77 6.32 0.41
CA GLU A 210 -18.20 6.62 0.60
C GLU A 210 -19.01 5.45 1.20
N SER A 211 -18.43 4.24 1.24
CA SER A 211 -19.06 3.08 1.87
C SER A 211 -18.96 3.07 3.40
N ILE A 212 -18.21 4.00 3.97
CA ILE A 212 -18.00 4.13 5.42
C ILE A 212 -18.93 5.23 5.95
N ASN A 213 -19.75 4.89 6.93
CA ASN A 213 -20.57 5.89 7.61
C ASN A 213 -19.74 6.79 8.52
N LEU A 214 -20.13 8.05 8.63
CA LEU A 214 -19.55 8.98 9.58
C LEU A 214 -20.05 8.68 11.00
N TYR A 215 -19.14 8.49 11.93
CA TYR A 215 -19.46 8.27 13.35
C TYR A 215 -18.64 9.21 14.23
N PRO A 216 -19.21 9.74 15.33
CA PRO A 216 -18.44 10.41 16.36
C PRO A 216 -17.67 9.37 17.18
N TYR A 217 -16.37 9.52 17.28
CA TYR A 217 -15.52 8.75 18.18
C TYR A 217 -15.14 9.55 19.41
N GLY A 218 -14.86 8.84 20.50
CA GLY A 218 -14.38 9.47 21.73
C GLY A 218 -15.43 10.22 22.53
N TYR A 219 -16.70 10.11 22.13
CA TYR A 219 -17.80 10.67 22.93
C TYR A 219 -17.85 9.98 24.31
N PRO A 220 -18.06 10.70 25.45
CA PRO A 220 -18.28 12.15 25.53
C PRO A 220 -17.02 13.02 25.63
N HIS A 221 -15.82 12.46 25.58
CA HIS A 221 -14.57 13.15 25.94
C HIS A 221 -13.90 13.88 24.76
N SER A 222 -14.12 13.41 23.52
CA SER A 222 -13.63 14.10 22.33
C SER A 222 -14.57 13.90 21.14
N PHE A 223 -14.92 14.99 20.47
CA PHE A 223 -15.71 14.95 19.25
C PHE A 223 -14.80 14.77 18.03
N VAL A 224 -14.23 13.60 17.89
CA VAL A 224 -13.43 13.28 16.70
C VAL A 224 -14.24 12.34 15.80
N SER A 225 -14.51 12.75 14.57
CA SER A 225 -15.15 11.88 13.59
C SER A 225 -14.19 10.75 13.18
N ASN A 226 -14.75 9.61 12.76
CA ASN A 226 -13.95 8.59 12.10
C ASN A 226 -13.42 9.13 10.77
N GLN A 227 -12.26 8.65 10.37
CA GLN A 227 -11.69 9.02 9.08
C GLN A 227 -12.32 8.20 7.95
N LEU A 228 -12.92 8.89 6.99
CA LEU A 228 -13.52 8.32 5.79
C LEU A 228 -12.54 8.26 4.62
N HIS A 229 -11.37 8.86 4.76
CA HIS A 229 -10.44 9.08 3.68
C HIS A 229 -9.09 8.41 3.91
N GLN A 230 -8.37 8.27 2.82
CA GLN A 230 -6.95 7.94 2.79
C GLN A 230 -6.21 8.97 1.95
N TYR A 231 -4.97 9.21 2.29
CA TYR A 231 -4.07 10.04 1.51
C TYR A 231 -3.41 9.18 0.43
N ILE A 232 -3.32 9.73 -0.78
CA ILE A 232 -2.57 9.15 -1.90
C ILE A 232 -1.42 10.12 -2.15
N MET A 233 -0.26 9.79 -1.62
CA MET A 233 0.93 10.65 -1.70
C MET A 233 1.72 10.33 -2.95
N PHE A 234 2.17 11.36 -3.66
CA PHE A 234 2.92 11.24 -4.90
C PHE A 234 4.34 11.74 -4.72
N PHE A 235 5.28 10.93 -5.18
CA PHE A 235 6.70 11.28 -5.24
C PHE A 235 7.22 11.03 -6.64
N ARG A 236 8.27 11.75 -7.02
CA ARG A 236 8.90 11.61 -8.33
C ARG A 236 10.40 11.44 -8.19
N LYS A 237 10.94 10.47 -8.90
CA LYS A 237 12.39 10.29 -9.00
C LYS A 237 13.03 11.39 -9.82
N LYS A 238 14.09 12.01 -9.29
CA LYS A 238 14.90 12.97 -10.01
C LYS A 238 15.62 12.31 -11.20
N LEU A 239 15.96 13.10 -12.20
CA LEU A 239 16.97 12.71 -13.18
C LEU A 239 18.30 12.55 -12.48
N LYS A 240 19.00 11.46 -12.75
CA LYS A 240 20.45 11.46 -12.51
C LYS A 240 21.08 12.48 -13.46
N LYS A 241 21.77 13.45 -12.90
CA LYS A 241 22.66 14.34 -13.68
C LYS A 241 23.87 13.55 -14.14
#